data_363b824549dc1fac8d8e029f756f8d00
#
_entry.id   363b824549dc1fac8d8e029f756f8d00
#
_cell.length_a   1.000
_cell.length_b   1.000
_cell.length_c   1.000
_cell.angle_alpha   90.00
_cell.angle_beta   90.00
_cell.angle_gamma   90.00
#
_symmetry.space_group_name_H-M   'P 1'
#
loop_
_entity.id
_entity.type
_entity.pdbx_description
1 polymer ?
#
loop_
_entity_poly.entity_id
_entity_poly.type
_entity_poly.pdbx_seq_one_letter_code
_entity_poly.pdbx_strand_id
1 'polypeptide(L)'
;VKVMIRLNKQLSIFTLTLFFLVPITSNAALLVSEREIQVESEKQWEQMVNSIPISRDLKKRTMVRCVAKNIIRQLDEPFRSFDWDIEVFQDPTANAVVLPAGKIGVNTGLFDIATNQDELAAVIGHEIAHVTEKHSYERAKRSMRTQVGAMIGTAVVASKIASKPIYTQSDLYETQNKINAINTMSNVMATYGLNLPYAREQETDADKRGIIFMAEAGFNPIASMSLWKKMKEKDKEQRIPEFASTHPSSTSRINGLASQLADALMLYNQVDKKPNCSY
;
A
#
# COMPACT_ATOMS: atom_id res chain seq x y z
N VAL A 1 42.82 57.24 -45.76
CA VAL A 1 42.72 57.43 -44.33
C VAL A 1 42.35 56.09 -43.70
N LYS A 2 43.37 55.39 -43.10
CA LYS A 2 43.17 54.13 -42.39
C LYS A 2 42.75 54.42 -40.96
N VAL A 3 41.56 54.00 -40.57
CA VAL A 3 41.16 53.96 -39.16
C VAL A 3 41.41 52.55 -38.64
N MET A 4 42.42 52.43 -37.78
CA MET A 4 42.71 51.18 -37.04
C MET A 4 41.80 51.15 -35.81
N ILE A 5 40.87 50.20 -35.79
CA ILE A 5 40.11 49.89 -34.60
C ILE A 5 40.88 48.81 -33.81
N ARG A 6 41.44 49.19 -32.67
CA ARG A 6 42.05 48.26 -31.71
C ARG A 6 40.89 47.58 -30.95
N LEU A 7 40.72 46.31 -31.23
CA LEU A 7 39.93 45.45 -30.39
C LEU A 7 40.65 45.14 -29.09
N ASN A 8 40.13 45.64 -28.01
CA ASN A 8 40.63 45.35 -26.67
C ASN A 8 40.17 43.93 -26.28
N LYS A 9 41.11 43.00 -26.24
CA LYS A 9 40.89 41.67 -25.64
C LYS A 9 40.93 41.81 -24.12
N GLN A 10 39.76 41.94 -23.51
CA GLN A 10 39.57 41.51 -22.11
C GLN A 10 38.34 40.63 -22.08
N LEU A 11 38.56 39.36 -22.42
CA LEU A 11 37.60 38.31 -22.11
C LEU A 11 37.82 37.92 -20.65
N SER A 12 37.07 38.56 -19.78
CA SER A 12 36.97 38.18 -18.38
C SER A 12 36.29 36.80 -18.31
N ILE A 13 37.09 35.79 -18.01
CA ILE A 13 36.60 34.45 -17.69
C ILE A 13 35.92 34.57 -16.33
N PHE A 14 34.61 34.86 -16.34
CA PHE A 14 33.76 34.67 -15.17
C PHE A 14 33.41 33.18 -15.11
N THR A 15 34.27 32.40 -14.49
CA THR A 15 33.92 31.05 -14.04
C THR A 15 32.89 31.18 -12.90
N LEU A 16 31.63 31.20 -13.28
CA LEU A 16 30.52 31.10 -12.31
C LEU A 16 30.42 29.65 -11.86
N THR A 17 31.33 29.24 -10.97
CA THR A 17 31.14 28.05 -10.15
C THR A 17 30.11 28.36 -9.10
N LEU A 18 28.83 28.36 -9.51
CA LEU A 18 27.73 28.34 -8.60
C LEU A 18 27.59 26.92 -8.07
N PHE A 19 28.47 26.55 -7.14
CA PHE A 19 28.22 25.43 -6.24
C PHE A 19 26.98 25.80 -5.43
N PHE A 20 25.83 25.33 -5.87
CA PHE A 20 24.68 25.21 -5.00
C PHE A 20 25.06 24.20 -3.91
N LEU A 21 25.73 24.69 -2.88
CA LEU A 21 25.66 24.11 -1.56
C LEU A 21 24.21 24.23 -1.13
N VAL A 22 23.37 23.32 -1.59
CA VAL A 22 22.10 23.06 -0.90
C VAL A 22 22.53 22.57 0.48
N PRO A 23 22.29 23.33 1.53
CA PRO A 23 22.56 22.82 2.86
C PRO A 23 21.68 21.58 3.01
N ILE A 24 22.30 20.40 3.15
CA ILE A 24 21.63 19.17 3.57
C ILE A 24 21.30 19.40 5.06
N THR A 25 20.45 20.39 5.32
CA THR A 25 19.88 20.61 6.62
C THR A 25 18.53 19.91 6.62
N SER A 26 18.50 18.87 7.37
CA SER A 26 17.37 18.09 7.87
C SER A 26 17.10 16.79 7.11
N ASN A 27 17.56 15.71 7.71
CA ASN A 27 17.02 14.36 7.54
C ASN A 27 15.50 14.25 7.83
N ALA A 28 14.84 15.35 8.19
CA ALA A 28 13.43 15.41 8.53
C ALA A 28 12.51 15.46 7.31
N ALA A 29 12.96 15.95 6.15
CA ALA A 29 12.13 16.10 4.96
C ALA A 29 11.98 14.81 4.13
N LEU A 30 12.67 13.73 4.50
CA LEU A 30 12.69 12.44 3.80
C LEU A 30 11.90 11.35 4.54
N LEU A 31 11.24 11.68 5.64
CA LEU A 31 10.48 10.73 6.45
C LEU A 31 9.00 11.04 6.31
N VAL A 32 8.28 10.18 5.62
CA VAL A 32 6.81 10.15 5.69
C VAL A 32 6.43 9.93 7.15
N SER A 33 5.62 10.82 7.71
CA SER A 33 5.09 10.67 9.08
C SER A 33 3.79 9.86 9.06
N GLU A 34 3.47 9.21 10.18
CA GLU A 34 2.17 8.52 10.34
C GLU A 34 1.00 9.50 10.14
N ARG A 35 1.17 10.76 10.60
CA ARG A 35 0.16 11.79 10.43
C ARG A 35 -0.10 12.14 8.95
N GLU A 36 0.94 12.21 8.13
CA GLU A 36 0.77 12.45 6.68
C GLU A 36 0.03 11.29 6.01
N ILE A 37 0.34 10.06 6.40
CA ILE A 37 -0.38 8.87 5.91
C ILE A 37 -1.85 8.92 6.33
N GLN A 38 -2.16 9.32 7.57
CA GLN A 38 -3.54 9.47 8.02
C GLN A 38 -4.28 10.55 7.23
N VAL A 39 -3.68 11.72 7.04
CA VAL A 39 -4.28 12.82 6.27
C VAL A 39 -4.54 12.41 4.81
N GLU A 40 -3.60 11.70 4.19
CA GLU A 40 -3.78 11.21 2.82
C GLU A 40 -4.87 10.12 2.75
N SER A 41 -4.92 9.28 3.76
CA SER A 41 -5.96 8.25 3.94
C SER A 41 -7.37 8.86 4.04
N GLU A 42 -7.54 9.96 4.79
CA GLU A 42 -8.80 10.70 4.86
C GLU A 42 -9.23 11.22 3.49
N LYS A 43 -8.31 11.84 2.74
CA LYS A 43 -8.59 12.33 1.38
C LYS A 43 -9.00 11.19 0.44
N GLN A 44 -8.31 10.06 0.50
CA GLN A 44 -8.66 8.88 -0.30
C GLN A 44 -10.06 8.39 0.04
N TRP A 45 -10.41 8.37 1.33
CA TRP A 45 -11.74 7.98 1.78
C TRP A 45 -12.82 8.92 1.24
N GLU A 46 -12.62 10.23 1.36
CA GLU A 46 -13.53 11.24 0.80
C GLU A 46 -13.71 11.06 -0.73
N GLN A 47 -12.63 10.78 -1.45
CA GLN A 47 -12.70 10.50 -2.88
C GLN A 47 -13.50 9.23 -3.18
N MET A 48 -13.30 8.14 -2.42
CA MET A 48 -14.04 6.90 -2.57
C MET A 48 -15.53 7.10 -2.34
N VAL A 49 -15.91 7.74 -1.24
CA VAL A 49 -17.31 8.00 -0.86
C VAL A 49 -18.01 8.91 -1.89
N ASN A 50 -17.29 9.86 -2.48
CA ASN A 50 -17.85 10.76 -3.49
C ASN A 50 -17.89 10.14 -4.90
N SER A 51 -17.05 9.15 -5.20
CA SER A 51 -16.91 8.59 -6.55
C SER A 51 -17.63 7.27 -6.74
N ILE A 52 -17.75 6.45 -5.70
CA ILE A 52 -18.34 5.11 -5.77
C ILE A 52 -19.68 5.12 -5.04
N PRO A 53 -20.78 4.72 -5.69
CA PRO A 53 -22.08 4.69 -5.05
C PRO A 53 -22.11 3.77 -3.82
N ILE A 54 -22.68 4.24 -2.73
CA ILE A 54 -22.89 3.42 -1.53
C ILE A 54 -24.02 2.42 -1.80
N SER A 55 -23.82 1.17 -1.43
CA SER A 55 -24.80 0.10 -1.62
C SER A 55 -26.09 0.39 -0.87
N ARG A 56 -27.22 0.16 -1.53
CA ARG A 56 -28.57 0.25 -0.93
C ARG A 56 -28.98 -1.04 -0.21
N ASP A 57 -28.18 -2.09 -0.29
CA ASP A 57 -28.44 -3.37 0.39
C ASP A 57 -28.17 -3.21 1.90
N LEU A 58 -29.27 -2.97 2.64
CA LEU A 58 -29.22 -2.77 4.09
C LEU A 58 -28.69 -4.00 4.83
N LYS A 59 -28.94 -5.19 4.31
CA LYS A 59 -28.47 -6.44 4.92
C LYS A 59 -26.95 -6.52 4.87
N LYS A 60 -26.35 -6.32 3.70
CA LYS A 60 -24.89 -6.29 3.52
C LYS A 60 -24.25 -5.21 4.40
N ARG A 61 -24.79 -4.00 4.39
CA ARG A 61 -24.29 -2.89 5.22
C ARG A 61 -24.36 -3.21 6.72
N THR A 62 -25.46 -3.79 7.18
CA THR A 62 -25.63 -4.18 8.59
C THR A 62 -24.64 -5.26 8.99
N MET A 63 -24.44 -6.29 8.13
CA MET A 63 -23.46 -7.36 8.37
C MET A 63 -22.05 -6.79 8.49
N VAL A 64 -21.59 -5.98 7.52
CA VAL A 64 -20.24 -5.38 7.55
C VAL A 64 -20.02 -4.57 8.81
N ARG A 65 -20.97 -3.67 9.15
CA ARG A 65 -20.87 -2.84 10.35
C ARG A 65 -20.88 -3.67 11.64
N CYS A 66 -21.69 -4.72 11.69
CA CYS A 66 -21.70 -5.65 12.82
C CYS A 66 -20.35 -6.36 12.98
N VAL A 67 -19.84 -6.96 11.91
CA VAL A 67 -18.56 -7.68 11.92
C VAL A 67 -17.42 -6.74 12.31
N ALA A 68 -17.29 -5.61 11.60
CA ALA A 68 -16.22 -4.64 11.86
C ALA A 68 -16.24 -4.12 13.30
N LYS A 69 -17.42 -3.73 13.83
CA LYS A 69 -17.53 -3.24 15.22
C LYS A 69 -17.16 -4.28 16.26
N ASN A 70 -17.46 -5.55 16.04
CA ASN A 70 -17.06 -6.60 16.98
C ASN A 70 -15.53 -6.81 16.96
N ILE A 71 -14.89 -6.74 15.80
CA ILE A 71 -13.42 -6.81 15.68
C ILE A 71 -12.76 -5.57 16.30
N ILE A 72 -13.23 -4.37 15.97
CA ILE A 72 -12.68 -3.10 16.49
C ILE A 72 -12.66 -3.06 18.03
N ARG A 73 -13.65 -3.63 18.68
CA ARG A 73 -13.70 -3.69 20.15
C ARG A 73 -12.57 -4.50 20.79
N GLN A 74 -11.93 -5.39 20.03
CA GLN A 74 -10.83 -6.22 20.50
C GLN A 74 -9.46 -5.56 20.29
N LEU A 75 -9.41 -4.44 19.55
CA LEU A 75 -8.15 -3.77 19.27
C LEU A 75 -7.58 -3.07 20.50
N ASP A 76 -6.25 -3.00 20.55
CA ASP A 76 -5.55 -2.17 21.51
C ASP A 76 -5.63 -0.69 21.14
N GLU A 77 -5.39 0.19 22.13
CA GLU A 77 -5.24 1.61 21.85
C GLU A 77 -3.92 1.89 21.10
N PRO A 78 -3.89 2.89 20.20
CA PRO A 78 -4.96 3.88 19.93
C PRO A 78 -6.02 3.41 18.91
N PHE A 79 -5.87 2.23 18.30
CA PHE A 79 -6.70 1.79 17.19
C PHE A 79 -8.17 1.59 17.58
N ARG A 80 -8.43 1.12 18.78
CA ARG A 80 -9.81 0.96 19.27
C ARG A 80 -10.59 2.27 19.29
N SER A 81 -9.90 3.38 19.60
CA SER A 81 -10.48 4.73 19.72
C SER A 81 -10.42 5.54 18.42
N PHE A 82 -10.03 4.96 17.29
CA PHE A 82 -10.10 5.66 16.00
C PHE A 82 -11.54 6.03 15.64
N ASP A 83 -11.70 7.10 14.88
CA ASP A 83 -12.99 7.47 14.27
C ASP A 83 -13.28 6.56 13.06
N TRP A 84 -13.72 5.33 13.38
CA TRP A 84 -14.01 4.30 12.39
C TRP A 84 -15.23 4.63 11.55
N ASP A 85 -15.04 4.81 10.25
CA ASP A 85 -16.10 4.92 9.26
C ASP A 85 -16.17 3.65 8.40
N ILE A 86 -17.41 3.13 8.18
CA ILE A 86 -17.61 1.81 7.60
C ILE A 86 -18.69 1.90 6.53
N GLU A 87 -18.29 1.70 5.26
CA GLU A 87 -19.23 1.73 4.14
C GLU A 87 -19.12 0.49 3.24
N VAL A 88 -20.25 0.18 2.60
CA VAL A 88 -20.33 -0.84 1.56
C VAL A 88 -20.58 -0.15 0.23
N PHE A 89 -19.65 -0.30 -0.69
CA PHE A 89 -19.70 0.29 -2.03
C PHE A 89 -20.41 -0.62 -3.02
N GLN A 90 -21.21 -0.02 -3.90
CA GLN A 90 -21.87 -0.72 -5.00
C GLN A 90 -20.88 -0.96 -6.14
N ASP A 91 -19.98 -1.91 -5.93
CA ASP A 91 -18.95 -2.29 -6.86
C ASP A 91 -18.91 -3.82 -7.00
N PRO A 92 -19.01 -4.38 -8.23
CA PRO A 92 -19.03 -5.82 -8.45
C PRO A 92 -17.65 -6.49 -8.24
N THR A 93 -16.58 -5.73 -8.04
CA THR A 93 -15.27 -6.31 -7.79
C THR A 93 -15.20 -6.89 -6.37
N ALA A 94 -14.65 -8.08 -6.24
CA ALA A 94 -14.49 -8.73 -4.94
C ALA A 94 -13.28 -8.13 -4.20
N ASN A 95 -13.50 -7.04 -3.49
CA ASN A 95 -12.46 -6.30 -2.76
C ASN A 95 -12.96 -5.72 -1.43
N ALA A 96 -12.00 -5.50 -0.53
CA ALA A 96 -12.17 -4.71 0.69
C ALA A 96 -10.87 -3.94 0.95
N VAL A 97 -10.96 -2.84 1.68
CA VAL A 97 -9.82 -2.01 2.07
C VAL A 97 -10.04 -1.42 3.46
N VAL A 98 -8.99 -1.37 4.25
CA VAL A 98 -8.96 -0.56 5.47
C VAL A 98 -7.82 0.45 5.36
N LEU A 99 -8.21 1.74 5.37
CA LEU A 99 -7.25 2.83 5.28
C LEU A 99 -6.72 3.21 6.68
N PRO A 100 -5.47 3.69 6.78
CA PRO A 100 -4.81 4.01 8.05
C PRO A 100 -5.54 4.96 9.01
N ALA A 101 -6.47 5.78 8.50
CA ALA A 101 -7.31 6.65 9.31
C ALA A 101 -8.54 5.96 9.93
N GLY A 102 -8.62 4.62 9.90
CA GLY A 102 -9.78 3.89 10.43
C GLY A 102 -10.98 3.90 9.49
N LYS A 103 -10.78 3.84 8.18
CA LYS A 103 -11.86 3.84 7.19
C LYS A 103 -11.96 2.47 6.54
N ILE A 104 -13.11 1.82 6.63
CA ILE A 104 -13.37 0.46 6.12
C ILE A 104 -14.32 0.54 4.92
N GLY A 105 -13.83 0.16 3.75
CA GLY A 105 -14.62 0.02 2.53
C GLY A 105 -14.75 -1.45 2.12
N VAL A 106 -15.97 -1.90 1.85
CA VAL A 106 -16.25 -3.26 1.37
C VAL A 106 -17.06 -3.19 0.10
N ASN A 107 -16.59 -3.79 -0.97
CA ASN A 107 -17.32 -3.85 -2.23
C ASN A 107 -18.40 -4.93 -2.21
N THR A 108 -19.53 -4.66 -2.88
CA THR A 108 -20.64 -5.65 -2.96
C THR A 108 -20.22 -6.97 -3.59
N GLY A 109 -19.23 -6.98 -4.49
CA GLY A 109 -18.70 -8.20 -5.11
C GLY A 109 -17.94 -9.11 -4.16
N LEU A 110 -17.49 -8.62 -3.00
CA LEU A 110 -16.83 -9.46 -2.00
C LEU A 110 -17.77 -10.56 -1.45
N PHE A 111 -19.06 -10.30 -1.41
CA PHE A 111 -20.07 -11.25 -0.91
C PHE A 111 -20.26 -12.49 -1.80
N ASP A 112 -19.72 -12.48 -3.02
CA ASP A 112 -19.67 -13.66 -3.89
C ASP A 112 -18.61 -14.69 -3.43
N ILE A 113 -17.73 -14.27 -2.51
CA ILE A 113 -16.63 -15.08 -1.97
C ILE A 113 -16.81 -15.25 -0.46
N ALA A 114 -16.93 -14.15 0.28
CA ALA A 114 -17.19 -14.14 1.71
C ALA A 114 -18.71 -14.22 1.93
N THR A 115 -19.25 -15.44 1.95
CA THR A 115 -20.68 -15.72 1.88
C THR A 115 -21.37 -15.75 3.26
N ASN A 116 -20.61 -15.62 4.34
CA ASN A 116 -21.10 -15.61 5.71
C ASN A 116 -20.28 -14.63 6.58
N GLN A 117 -20.77 -14.36 7.80
CA GLN A 117 -20.15 -13.43 8.74
C GLN A 117 -18.72 -13.80 9.12
N ASP A 118 -18.40 -15.09 9.23
CA ASP A 118 -17.07 -15.54 9.67
C ASP A 118 -16.04 -15.38 8.55
N GLU A 119 -16.42 -15.65 7.30
CA GLU A 119 -15.58 -15.37 6.13
C GLU A 119 -15.35 -13.86 5.92
N LEU A 120 -16.39 -13.06 6.15
CA LEU A 120 -16.27 -11.61 6.12
C LEU A 120 -15.37 -11.11 7.25
N ALA A 121 -15.45 -11.71 8.44
CA ALA A 121 -14.58 -11.39 9.56
C ALA A 121 -13.09 -11.73 9.27
N ALA A 122 -12.85 -12.81 8.52
CA ALA A 122 -11.48 -13.13 8.08
C ALA A 122 -10.89 -12.05 7.16
N VAL A 123 -11.69 -11.50 6.22
CA VAL A 123 -11.25 -10.38 5.36
C VAL A 123 -11.04 -9.12 6.18
N ILE A 124 -12.04 -8.69 6.93
CA ILE A 124 -11.98 -7.43 7.70
C ILE A 124 -10.88 -7.50 8.76
N GLY A 125 -10.70 -8.63 9.42
CA GLY A 125 -9.62 -8.83 10.40
C GLY A 125 -8.23 -8.73 9.75
N HIS A 126 -8.05 -9.32 8.57
CA HIS A 126 -6.82 -9.21 7.78
C HIS A 126 -6.51 -7.75 7.39
N GLU A 127 -7.51 -7.03 6.88
CA GLU A 127 -7.36 -5.62 6.51
C GLU A 127 -7.05 -4.72 7.71
N ILE A 128 -7.75 -4.92 8.83
CA ILE A 128 -7.47 -4.20 10.09
C ILE A 128 -6.04 -4.50 10.58
N ALA A 129 -5.57 -5.74 10.41
CA ALA A 129 -4.20 -6.10 10.79
C ALA A 129 -3.16 -5.30 9.97
N HIS A 130 -3.39 -5.03 8.69
CA HIS A 130 -2.50 -4.14 7.93
C HIS A 130 -2.40 -2.74 8.53
N VAL A 131 -3.45 -2.24 9.15
CA VAL A 131 -3.44 -0.92 9.82
C VAL A 131 -2.73 -0.99 11.18
N THR A 132 -3.07 -1.99 12.02
CA THR A 132 -2.49 -2.13 13.37
C THR A 132 -0.99 -2.43 13.31
N GLU A 133 -0.55 -3.22 12.34
CA GLU A 133 0.86 -3.52 12.07
C GLU A 133 1.55 -2.44 11.21
N LYS A 134 0.86 -1.34 10.90
CA LYS A 134 1.38 -0.17 10.16
C LYS A 134 2.00 -0.51 8.80
N HIS A 135 1.50 -1.54 8.14
CA HIS A 135 2.06 -2.03 6.86
C HIS A 135 2.04 -0.97 5.76
N SER A 136 1.00 -0.14 5.69
CA SER A 136 0.91 0.98 4.74
C SER A 136 2.00 2.03 4.99
N TYR A 137 2.30 2.33 6.26
CA TYR A 137 3.36 3.25 6.64
C TYR A 137 4.75 2.70 6.24
N GLU A 138 5.05 1.45 6.57
CA GLU A 138 6.33 0.85 6.21
C GLU A 138 6.49 0.72 4.68
N ARG A 139 5.40 0.47 3.95
CA ARG A 139 5.42 0.47 2.48
C ARG A 139 5.72 1.86 1.92
N ALA A 140 5.07 2.90 2.41
CA ALA A 140 5.31 4.28 1.99
C ALA A 140 6.76 4.71 2.29
N LYS A 141 7.27 4.39 3.46
CA LYS A 141 8.65 4.65 3.88
C LYS A 141 9.68 3.91 3.02
N ARG A 142 9.42 2.64 2.69
CA ARG A 142 10.27 1.85 1.79
C ARG A 142 10.28 2.45 0.38
N SER A 143 9.11 2.83 -0.14
CA SER A 143 8.97 3.47 -1.45
C SER A 143 9.76 4.78 -1.53
N MET A 144 9.63 5.64 -0.53
CA MET A 144 10.40 6.88 -0.44
C MET A 144 11.92 6.61 -0.45
N ARG A 145 12.40 5.67 0.37
CA ARG A 145 13.82 5.31 0.38
C ARG A 145 14.30 4.81 -0.97
N THR A 146 13.49 4.01 -1.66
CA THR A 146 13.82 3.49 -3.00
C THR A 146 13.86 4.62 -4.02
N GLN A 147 12.90 5.56 -3.99
CA GLN A 147 12.88 6.71 -4.88
C GLN A 147 14.10 7.62 -4.66
N VAL A 148 14.40 7.94 -3.41
CA VAL A 148 15.57 8.76 -3.07
C VAL A 148 16.87 8.06 -3.49
N GLY A 149 16.99 6.77 -3.22
CA GLY A 149 18.13 5.96 -3.68
C GLY A 149 18.27 5.96 -5.19
N ALA A 150 17.17 5.83 -5.93
CA ALA A 150 17.15 5.90 -7.39
C ALA A 150 17.52 7.30 -7.89
N MET A 151 17.02 8.38 -7.29
CA MET A 151 17.38 9.76 -7.65
C MET A 151 18.87 10.04 -7.44
N ILE A 152 19.44 9.64 -6.30
CA ILE A 152 20.87 9.80 -6.01
C ILE A 152 21.70 8.96 -7.01
N GLY A 153 21.32 7.71 -7.23
CA GLY A 153 21.98 6.83 -8.20
C GLY A 153 21.96 7.43 -9.62
N THR A 154 20.82 7.94 -10.05
CA THR A 154 20.67 8.62 -11.34
C THR A 154 21.54 9.86 -11.43
N ALA A 155 21.58 10.71 -10.41
CA ALA A 155 22.38 11.91 -10.38
C ALA A 155 23.88 11.59 -10.45
N VAL A 156 24.36 10.58 -9.72
CA VAL A 156 25.75 10.13 -9.74
C VAL A 156 26.13 9.58 -11.13
N VAL A 157 25.29 8.76 -11.73
CA VAL A 157 25.57 8.21 -13.07
C VAL A 157 25.49 9.31 -14.14
N ALA A 158 24.50 10.20 -14.06
CA ALA A 158 24.36 11.34 -14.96
C ALA A 158 25.59 12.28 -14.88
N SER A 159 26.10 12.55 -13.66
CA SER A 159 27.31 13.38 -13.50
C SER A 159 28.55 12.73 -14.10
N LYS A 160 28.70 11.40 -13.96
CA LYS A 160 29.80 10.65 -14.59
C LYS A 160 29.68 10.62 -16.11
N ILE A 161 28.48 10.58 -16.66
CA ILE A 161 28.26 10.65 -18.11
C ILE A 161 28.54 12.06 -18.61
N ALA A 162 28.06 13.09 -17.92
CA ALA A 162 28.24 14.49 -18.28
C ALA A 162 29.73 14.96 -18.14
N SER A 163 30.53 14.29 -17.33
CA SER A 163 31.96 14.59 -17.18
C SER A 163 32.82 14.07 -18.34
N LYS A 164 32.26 13.24 -19.23
CA LYS A 164 32.99 12.82 -20.44
C LYS A 164 32.97 13.94 -21.46
N PRO A 165 34.13 14.27 -22.07
CA PRO A 165 34.16 15.28 -23.11
C PRO A 165 33.40 14.80 -24.34
N ILE A 166 32.55 15.66 -24.88
CA ILE A 166 31.76 15.43 -26.09
C ILE A 166 32.52 16.10 -27.24
N TYR A 167 33.05 15.32 -28.14
CA TYR A 167 33.82 15.81 -29.29
C TYR A 167 33.07 15.70 -30.62
N THR A 168 32.06 14.79 -30.67
CA THR A 168 31.32 14.50 -31.89
C THR A 168 29.83 14.49 -31.65
N GLN A 169 29.05 14.62 -32.71
CA GLN A 169 27.59 14.50 -32.66
C GLN A 169 27.13 13.07 -32.25
N SER A 170 27.97 12.07 -32.56
CA SER A 170 27.79 10.70 -32.11
C SER A 170 27.91 10.57 -30.59
N ASP A 171 28.91 11.24 -29.98
CA ASP A 171 29.09 11.23 -28.52
C ASP A 171 27.89 11.89 -27.79
N LEU A 172 27.39 12.97 -28.38
CA LEU A 172 26.18 13.63 -27.88
C LEU A 172 24.98 12.71 -27.90
N TYR A 173 24.73 12.02 -29.01
CA TYR A 173 23.62 11.08 -29.16
C TYR A 173 23.73 9.88 -28.20
N GLU A 174 24.93 9.32 -28.07
CA GLU A 174 25.19 8.23 -27.11
C GLU A 174 24.98 8.67 -25.66
N THR A 175 25.43 9.87 -25.30
CA THR A 175 25.24 10.46 -23.97
C THR A 175 23.77 10.65 -23.67
N GLN A 176 23.00 11.21 -24.61
CA GLN A 176 21.55 11.43 -24.47
C GLN A 176 20.80 10.10 -24.32
N ASN A 177 21.13 9.09 -25.10
CA ASN A 177 20.53 7.77 -24.99
C ASN A 177 20.80 7.11 -23.64
N LYS A 178 21.99 7.24 -23.09
CA LYS A 178 22.31 6.75 -21.73
C LYS A 178 21.50 7.45 -20.66
N ILE A 179 21.36 8.78 -20.73
CA ILE A 179 20.55 9.56 -19.80
C ILE A 179 19.09 9.15 -19.90
N ASN A 180 18.54 9.00 -21.10
CA ASN A 180 17.17 8.57 -21.31
C ASN A 180 16.91 7.14 -20.77
N ALA A 181 17.84 6.22 -20.97
CA ALA A 181 17.74 4.86 -20.44
C ALA A 181 17.72 4.84 -18.90
N ILE A 182 18.54 5.68 -18.25
CA ILE A 182 18.59 5.81 -16.80
C ILE A 182 17.28 6.39 -16.28
N ASN A 183 16.74 7.44 -16.91
CA ASN A 183 15.48 8.06 -16.51
C ASN A 183 14.32 7.07 -16.67
N THR A 184 14.29 6.29 -17.76
CA THR A 184 13.29 5.25 -17.97
C THR A 184 13.38 4.18 -16.89
N MET A 185 14.57 3.69 -16.57
CA MET A 185 14.81 2.68 -15.55
C MET A 185 14.41 3.19 -14.15
N SER A 186 14.72 4.45 -13.82
CA SER A 186 14.30 5.08 -12.56
C SER A 186 12.79 5.21 -12.44
N ASN A 187 12.10 5.59 -13.52
CA ASN A 187 10.65 5.66 -13.55
C ASN A 187 9.99 4.28 -13.42
N VAL A 188 10.54 3.25 -14.09
CA VAL A 188 10.07 1.87 -13.94
C VAL A 188 10.25 1.39 -12.51
N MET A 189 11.42 1.60 -11.90
CA MET A 189 11.67 1.21 -10.50
C MET A 189 10.77 1.97 -9.52
N ALA A 190 10.53 3.27 -9.73
CA ALA A 190 9.60 4.05 -8.91
C ALA A 190 8.16 3.54 -9.05
N THR A 191 7.71 3.27 -10.27
CA THR A 191 6.34 2.79 -10.55
C THR A 191 6.12 1.39 -9.99
N TYR A 192 7.03 0.46 -10.24
CA TYR A 192 6.92 -0.91 -9.72
C TYR A 192 7.13 -0.97 -8.21
N GLY A 193 8.03 -0.16 -7.65
CA GLY A 193 8.25 -0.08 -6.20
C GLY A 193 7.04 0.47 -5.43
N LEU A 194 6.23 1.33 -6.06
CA LEU A 194 5.02 1.91 -5.46
C LEU A 194 3.79 1.00 -5.55
N ASN A 195 3.69 0.21 -6.64
CA ASN A 195 2.52 -0.62 -6.93
C ASN A 195 2.72 -2.10 -6.61
N LEU A 196 3.87 -2.48 -6.01
CA LEU A 196 4.05 -3.86 -5.55
C LEU A 196 3.03 -4.19 -4.46
N PRO A 197 2.41 -5.38 -4.53
CA PRO A 197 1.61 -5.91 -3.43
C PRO A 197 2.40 -5.85 -2.12
N TYR A 198 1.71 -5.92 -0.99
CA TYR A 198 2.38 -6.05 0.31
C TYR A 198 3.43 -7.16 0.26
N ALA A 199 4.56 -6.92 0.93
CA ALA A 199 5.60 -7.94 1.00
C ALA A 199 5.04 -9.21 1.63
N ARG A 200 5.51 -10.39 1.20
CA ARG A 200 5.01 -11.69 1.71
C ARG A 200 5.05 -11.79 3.23
N GLU A 201 6.00 -11.11 3.87
CA GLU A 201 6.09 -11.03 5.32
C GLU A 201 4.91 -10.26 5.91
N GLN A 202 4.55 -9.11 5.33
CA GLN A 202 3.40 -8.30 5.75
C GLN A 202 2.08 -9.03 5.58
N GLU A 203 1.94 -9.81 4.49
CA GLU A 203 0.77 -10.67 4.30
C GLU A 203 0.68 -11.78 5.37
N THR A 204 1.82 -12.39 5.69
CA THR A 204 1.89 -13.41 6.74
C THR A 204 1.56 -12.84 8.12
N ASP A 205 2.03 -11.62 8.41
CA ASP A 205 1.75 -10.95 9.68
C ASP A 205 0.27 -10.52 9.76
N ALA A 206 -0.29 -10.01 8.66
CA ALA A 206 -1.70 -9.68 8.58
C ALA A 206 -2.60 -10.93 8.73
N ASP A 207 -2.23 -12.06 8.14
CA ASP A 207 -2.95 -13.33 8.34
C ASP A 207 -2.94 -13.77 9.80
N LYS A 208 -1.76 -13.76 10.45
CA LYS A 208 -1.60 -14.17 11.86
C LYS A 208 -2.38 -13.27 12.79
N ARG A 209 -2.29 -11.96 12.60
CA ARG A 209 -2.97 -10.99 13.47
C ARG A 209 -4.46 -10.97 13.21
N GLY A 210 -4.86 -11.04 11.94
CA GLY A 210 -6.27 -11.04 11.52
C GLY A 210 -7.06 -12.24 12.03
N ILE A 211 -6.47 -13.45 12.02
CA ILE A 211 -7.14 -14.64 12.55
C ILE A 211 -7.34 -14.56 14.08
N ILE A 212 -6.43 -13.91 14.80
CA ILE A 212 -6.58 -13.65 16.23
C ILE A 212 -7.70 -12.65 16.47
N PHE A 213 -7.72 -11.52 15.76
CA PHE A 213 -8.76 -10.51 15.90
C PHE A 213 -10.17 -11.08 15.66
N MET A 214 -10.34 -11.88 14.60
CA MET A 214 -11.64 -12.49 14.35
C MET A 214 -12.03 -13.48 15.44
N ALA A 215 -11.10 -14.25 15.97
CA ALA A 215 -11.34 -15.24 17.02
C ALA A 215 -11.73 -14.56 18.35
N GLU A 216 -10.99 -13.54 18.78
CA GLU A 216 -11.29 -12.73 19.98
C GLU A 216 -12.66 -12.02 19.86
N ALA A 217 -13.04 -11.62 18.65
CA ALA A 217 -14.35 -11.06 18.36
C ALA A 217 -15.48 -12.11 18.34
N GLY A 218 -15.16 -13.39 18.49
CA GLY A 218 -16.14 -14.49 18.53
C GLY A 218 -16.58 -14.98 17.15
N PHE A 219 -15.82 -14.72 16.10
CA PHE A 219 -16.01 -15.31 14.78
C PHE A 219 -15.16 -16.56 14.61
N ASN A 220 -15.69 -17.58 13.93
CA ASN A 220 -15.03 -18.87 13.79
C ASN A 220 -13.77 -18.78 12.89
N PRO A 221 -12.55 -18.97 13.42
CA PRO A 221 -11.31 -18.81 12.67
C PRO A 221 -11.11 -19.86 11.56
N ILE A 222 -11.85 -20.99 11.58
CA ILE A 222 -11.83 -21.98 10.49
C ILE A 222 -12.28 -21.35 9.17
N ALA A 223 -13.14 -20.33 9.22
CA ALA A 223 -13.64 -19.66 8.03
C ALA A 223 -12.52 -18.96 7.22
N SER A 224 -11.43 -18.55 7.86
CA SER A 224 -10.26 -17.99 7.16
C SER A 224 -9.67 -19.00 6.17
N MET A 225 -9.56 -20.27 6.57
CA MET A 225 -9.07 -21.34 5.69
C MET A 225 -10.03 -21.60 4.52
N SER A 226 -11.33 -21.61 4.80
CA SER A 226 -12.39 -21.80 3.78
C SER A 226 -12.36 -20.68 2.74
N LEU A 227 -12.19 -19.45 3.19
CA LEU A 227 -12.08 -18.25 2.35
C LEU A 227 -10.89 -18.37 1.37
N TRP A 228 -9.69 -18.65 1.88
CA TRP A 228 -8.50 -18.80 1.05
C TRP A 228 -8.59 -19.95 0.06
N LYS A 229 -9.27 -21.04 0.45
CA LYS A 229 -9.54 -22.14 -0.47
C LYS A 229 -10.43 -21.71 -1.63
N LYS A 230 -11.53 -20.99 -1.34
CA LYS A 230 -12.45 -20.43 -2.36
C LYS A 230 -11.72 -19.46 -3.30
N MET A 231 -10.86 -18.58 -2.76
CA MET A 231 -10.07 -17.64 -3.57
C MET A 231 -9.12 -18.39 -4.52
N LYS A 232 -8.43 -19.42 -4.03
CA LYS A 232 -7.52 -20.25 -4.84
C LYS A 232 -8.25 -21.05 -5.92
N GLU A 233 -9.47 -21.47 -5.68
CA GLU A 233 -10.30 -22.15 -6.69
C GLU A 233 -10.69 -21.19 -7.81
N LYS A 234 -11.08 -19.96 -7.49
CA LYS A 234 -11.39 -18.92 -8.49
C LYS A 234 -10.17 -18.47 -9.29
N ASP A 235 -8.99 -18.47 -8.68
CA ASP A 235 -7.72 -18.21 -9.36
C ASP A 235 -7.46 -19.22 -10.50
N LYS A 236 -7.73 -20.52 -10.26
CA LYS A 236 -7.61 -21.56 -11.28
C LYS A 236 -8.57 -21.37 -12.47
N GLU A 237 -9.71 -20.74 -12.24
CA GLU A 237 -10.70 -20.40 -13.26
C GLU A 237 -10.36 -19.13 -14.06
N GLN A 238 -9.18 -18.53 -13.84
CA GLN A 238 -8.74 -17.24 -14.40
C GLN A 238 -9.67 -16.06 -14.03
N ARG A 239 -10.40 -16.20 -12.95
CA ARG A 239 -11.26 -15.16 -12.37
C ARG A 239 -10.70 -14.69 -11.04
N ILE A 240 -9.46 -14.21 -11.08
CA ILE A 240 -8.74 -13.79 -9.86
C ILE A 240 -9.53 -12.63 -9.23
N PRO A 241 -10.06 -12.79 -8.02
CA PRO A 241 -10.67 -11.68 -7.31
C PRO A 241 -9.65 -10.56 -7.11
N GLU A 242 -10.08 -9.31 -7.18
CA GLU A 242 -9.17 -8.17 -6.99
C GLU A 242 -8.47 -8.24 -5.62
N PHE A 243 -9.19 -8.64 -4.58
CA PHE A 243 -8.60 -8.92 -3.26
C PHE A 243 -7.44 -9.92 -3.33
N ALA A 244 -7.57 -11.00 -4.08
CA ALA A 244 -6.49 -11.98 -4.26
C ALA A 244 -5.32 -11.45 -5.11
N SER A 245 -5.54 -10.45 -5.95
CA SER A 245 -4.47 -9.82 -6.73
C SER A 245 -3.65 -8.83 -5.90
N THR A 246 -4.28 -8.12 -4.99
CA THR A 246 -3.62 -7.21 -4.03
C THR A 246 -3.00 -7.94 -2.84
N HIS A 247 -3.58 -9.10 -2.45
CA HIS A 247 -3.14 -10.00 -1.38
C HIS A 247 -2.90 -11.41 -1.91
N PRO A 248 -1.80 -11.65 -2.66
CA PRO A 248 -1.59 -12.91 -3.36
C PRO A 248 -1.63 -14.12 -2.43
N SER A 249 -2.46 -15.11 -2.78
CA SER A 249 -2.51 -16.37 -2.06
C SER A 249 -1.24 -17.20 -2.32
N SER A 250 -0.69 -17.79 -1.28
CA SER A 250 0.42 -18.73 -1.40
C SER A 250 0.20 -19.94 -0.49
N THR A 251 0.79 -21.06 -0.86
CA THR A 251 0.76 -22.25 0.01
C THR A 251 1.36 -21.97 1.39
N SER A 252 2.38 -21.09 1.45
CA SER A 252 2.99 -20.66 2.73
C SER A 252 2.01 -19.89 3.61
N ARG A 253 1.13 -19.03 3.07
CA ARG A 253 0.11 -18.31 3.83
C ARG A 253 -0.93 -19.27 4.40
N ILE A 254 -1.43 -20.20 3.59
CA ILE A 254 -2.39 -21.21 4.04
C ILE A 254 -1.78 -22.08 5.17
N ASN A 255 -0.51 -22.50 5.03
CA ASN A 255 0.18 -23.24 6.08
C ASN A 255 0.41 -22.38 7.34
N GLY A 256 0.71 -21.09 7.17
CA GLY A 256 0.84 -20.12 8.26
C GLY A 256 -0.46 -19.98 9.05
N LEU A 257 -1.59 -19.81 8.36
CA LEU A 257 -2.93 -19.78 8.99
C LEU A 257 -3.24 -21.11 9.72
N ALA A 258 -2.94 -22.25 9.11
CA ALA A 258 -3.14 -23.55 9.73
C ALA A 258 -2.34 -23.70 11.04
N SER A 259 -1.12 -23.17 11.11
CA SER A 259 -0.30 -23.20 12.33
C SER A 259 -0.85 -22.32 13.46
N GLN A 260 -1.61 -21.28 13.15
CA GLN A 260 -2.23 -20.37 14.14
C GLN A 260 -3.64 -20.84 14.56
N LEU A 261 -4.21 -21.81 13.87
CA LEU A 261 -5.61 -22.19 14.03
C LEU A 261 -5.92 -22.73 15.44
N ALA A 262 -5.00 -23.45 16.05
CA ALA A 262 -5.20 -23.99 17.39
C ALA A 262 -5.35 -22.89 18.44
N ASP A 263 -4.45 -21.90 18.41
CA ASP A 263 -4.48 -20.74 19.31
C ASP A 263 -5.71 -19.89 19.07
N ALA A 264 -6.05 -19.62 17.81
CA ALA A 264 -7.25 -18.88 17.44
C ALA A 264 -8.52 -19.58 17.91
N LEU A 265 -8.61 -20.92 17.81
CA LEU A 265 -9.75 -21.71 18.30
C LEU A 265 -9.86 -21.65 19.83
N MET A 266 -8.74 -21.63 20.56
CA MET A 266 -8.79 -21.45 22.02
C MET A 266 -9.39 -20.09 22.40
N LEU A 267 -8.95 -19.00 21.75
CA LEU A 267 -9.51 -17.66 21.96
C LEU A 267 -11.00 -17.61 21.56
N TYR A 268 -11.35 -18.13 20.41
CA TYR A 268 -12.72 -18.23 19.97
C TYR A 268 -13.60 -18.93 20.99
N ASN A 269 -13.17 -20.08 21.56
CA ASN A 269 -13.95 -20.85 22.52
C ASN A 269 -14.13 -20.15 23.88
N GLN A 270 -13.25 -19.19 24.23
CA GLN A 270 -13.37 -18.38 25.45
C GLN A 270 -14.43 -17.28 25.35
N VAL A 271 -14.90 -16.94 24.14
CA VAL A 271 -15.95 -15.93 23.97
C VAL A 271 -17.30 -16.54 24.30
N ASP A 272 -17.92 -16.11 25.41
CA ASP A 272 -19.23 -16.66 25.87
C ASP A 272 -20.35 -16.40 24.87
N LYS A 273 -20.45 -15.16 24.35
CA LYS A 273 -21.51 -14.76 23.43
C LYS A 273 -20.98 -14.46 22.04
N LYS A 274 -21.17 -15.40 21.14
CA LYS A 274 -20.79 -15.23 19.74
C LYS A 274 -21.66 -14.16 19.06
N PRO A 275 -21.07 -13.26 18.22
CA PRO A 275 -21.88 -12.30 17.49
C PRO A 275 -22.79 -13.00 16.47
N ASN A 276 -23.98 -12.45 16.28
CA ASN A 276 -24.86 -12.81 15.19
C ASN A 276 -25.04 -11.59 14.29
N CYS A 277 -24.26 -11.54 13.23
CA CYS A 277 -24.26 -10.49 12.22
C CYS A 277 -25.01 -10.92 10.94
N SER A 278 -25.49 -12.16 10.87
CA SER A 278 -26.39 -12.63 9.82
C SER A 278 -27.81 -12.08 10.06
N TYR A 279 -28.53 -11.79 9.01
CA TYR A 279 -29.92 -11.29 9.01
C TYR A 279 -30.90 -12.31 8.46
#